data_f6d5afd81d763e04e018f30eac825adc
#
_entry.id   f6d5afd81d763e04e018f30eac825adc
#
_cell.length_a   1.000
_cell.length_b   1.000
_cell.length_c   1.000
_cell.angle_alpha   90.00
_cell.angle_beta   90.00
_cell.angle_gamma   90.00
#
_symmetry.space_group_name_H-M   'P 1'
#
loop_
_entity.id
_entity.type
_entity.pdbx_description
1 polymer ?
#
loop_
_entity_poly.entity_id
_entity_poly.type
_entity_poly.pdbx_seq_one_letter_code
_entity_poly.pdbx_strand_id
1 'polypeptide(L)'
;MSNQIPPVSKLLDLSGRTAIVTGASGGIGSGIARRFAEAGANVVCHYQTNGEAAVKLVAAIEKAGGKAVAIQADVSTGEGAAKLVAATIAQFGSLDILINNAGQQPVKPLPDVTEAEWSAMMAANVAGPFLLAKAMVEHLRQASKGGSIVNIASIEGHNPAPAHGHYATSKAALLMFTKAAALEFGPFGIRVNSVCPGLIHRDGIEAGWPEGVQRWKDAAALKRLGQPDDIADACLFLASDAARWITGADLVVDGGVTARPTW
;
A
#
# COMPACT_ATOMS: atom_id res chain seq x y z
N MET A 1 14.62 19.34 12.93
CA MET A 1 13.17 19.09 12.93
C MET A 1 12.62 19.76 14.17
N SER A 2 11.56 20.59 14.06
CA SER A 2 10.93 21.21 15.23
C SER A 2 10.29 20.13 16.11
N ASN A 3 10.63 20.13 17.40
CA ASN A 3 10.09 19.18 18.39
C ASN A 3 8.62 19.50 18.78
N GLN A 4 7.90 20.25 17.95
CA GLN A 4 6.51 20.59 18.21
C GLN A 4 5.59 19.42 17.83
N ILE A 5 4.93 18.87 18.83
CA ILE A 5 3.89 17.85 18.64
C ILE A 5 2.68 18.56 18.02
N PRO A 6 2.18 18.09 16.85
CA PRO A 6 1.00 18.69 16.23
C PRO A 6 -0.24 18.55 17.14
N PRO A 7 -1.18 19.51 17.11
CA PRO A 7 -2.45 19.36 17.82
C PRO A 7 -3.25 18.18 17.23
N VAL A 8 -4.13 17.57 18.05
CA VAL A 8 -4.90 16.38 17.66
C VAL A 8 -5.65 16.58 16.34
N SER A 9 -6.20 17.78 16.10
CA SER A 9 -6.91 18.14 14.86
C SER A 9 -6.04 18.15 13.61
N LYS A 10 -4.71 18.09 13.74
CA LYS A 10 -3.74 18.10 12.64
C LYS A 10 -2.99 16.77 12.48
N LEU A 11 -3.26 15.78 13.33
CA LEU A 11 -2.49 14.54 13.33
C LEU A 11 -2.62 13.76 12.01
N LEU A 12 -3.78 13.80 11.36
CA LEU A 12 -4.04 13.11 10.08
C LEU A 12 -3.98 14.06 8.86
N ASP A 13 -3.62 15.33 9.05
CA ASP A 13 -3.52 16.31 7.97
C ASP A 13 -2.30 16.02 7.10
N LEU A 14 -2.53 15.80 5.80
CA LEU A 14 -1.48 15.59 4.79
C LEU A 14 -1.32 16.81 3.87
N SER A 15 -1.87 17.97 4.22
CA SER A 15 -1.77 19.19 3.42
C SER A 15 -0.30 19.55 3.13
N GLY A 16 -0.01 19.79 1.84
CA GLY A 16 1.35 20.09 1.39
C GLY A 16 2.27 18.89 1.21
N ARG A 17 1.81 17.67 1.48
CA ARG A 17 2.54 16.42 1.22
C ARG A 17 2.13 15.83 -0.12
N THR A 18 3.05 15.14 -0.77
CA THR A 18 2.80 14.41 -2.02
C THR A 18 2.94 12.91 -1.79
N ALA A 19 1.93 12.16 -2.23
CA ALA A 19 1.86 10.71 -2.07
C ALA A 19 1.80 10.00 -3.42
N ILE A 20 2.61 8.95 -3.61
CA ILE A 20 2.41 7.95 -4.65
C ILE A 20 1.57 6.81 -4.06
N VAL A 21 0.48 6.43 -4.74
CA VAL A 21 -0.28 5.20 -4.46
C VAL A 21 -0.14 4.28 -5.67
N THR A 22 0.59 3.18 -5.52
CA THR A 22 0.76 2.23 -6.62
C THR A 22 -0.46 1.32 -6.77
N GLY A 23 -0.82 0.98 -8.03
CA GLY A 23 -2.02 0.19 -8.30
C GLY A 23 -3.32 0.89 -7.86
N ALA A 24 -3.39 2.21 -8.02
CA ALA A 24 -4.52 3.02 -7.58
C ALA A 24 -5.79 2.85 -8.45
N SER A 25 -5.70 2.15 -9.58
CA SER A 25 -6.82 2.01 -10.55
C SER A 25 -8.01 1.20 -10.03
N GLY A 26 -7.97 0.63 -8.82
CA GLY A 26 -9.10 -0.09 -8.26
C GLY A 26 -8.85 -0.63 -6.85
N GLY A 27 -9.86 -1.25 -6.27
CA GLY A 27 -9.81 -1.91 -4.97
C GLY A 27 -9.22 -1.04 -3.85
N ILE A 28 -8.32 -1.61 -3.07
CA ILE A 28 -7.64 -0.95 -1.95
C ILE A 28 -6.94 0.34 -2.39
N GLY A 29 -6.21 0.31 -3.51
CA GLY A 29 -5.46 1.48 -3.99
C GLY A 29 -6.33 2.69 -4.28
N SER A 30 -7.51 2.49 -4.84
CA SER A 30 -8.45 3.60 -5.11
C SER A 30 -9.04 4.19 -3.83
N GLY A 31 -9.30 3.36 -2.81
CA GLY A 31 -9.70 3.82 -1.49
C GLY A 31 -8.62 4.68 -0.83
N ILE A 32 -7.37 4.20 -0.85
CA ILE A 32 -6.23 4.94 -0.30
C ILE A 32 -6.05 6.28 -1.00
N ALA A 33 -6.10 6.31 -2.34
CA ALA A 33 -5.91 7.55 -3.10
C ALA A 33 -6.98 8.60 -2.77
N ARG A 34 -8.26 8.21 -2.68
CA ARG A 34 -9.34 9.11 -2.25
C ARG A 34 -9.11 9.63 -0.83
N ARG A 35 -8.83 8.75 0.12
CA ARG A 35 -8.65 9.13 1.53
C ARG A 35 -7.46 10.07 1.73
N PHE A 36 -6.37 9.86 0.99
CA PHE A 36 -5.19 10.72 1.07
C PHE A 36 -5.47 12.11 0.46
N ALA A 37 -6.20 12.17 -0.65
CA ALA A 37 -6.63 13.44 -1.24
C ALA A 37 -7.60 14.20 -0.31
N GLU A 38 -8.53 13.50 0.35
CA GLU A 38 -9.42 14.06 1.38
C GLU A 38 -8.64 14.64 2.57
N ALA A 39 -7.52 13.98 2.96
CA ALA A 39 -6.62 14.46 3.98
C ALA A 39 -5.69 15.61 3.51
N GLY A 40 -5.85 16.10 2.27
CA GLY A 40 -5.14 17.26 1.73
C GLY A 40 -3.85 16.95 0.97
N ALA A 41 -3.50 15.69 0.75
CA ALA A 41 -2.32 15.33 -0.04
C ALA A 41 -2.51 15.60 -1.55
N ASN A 42 -1.39 15.91 -2.24
CA ASN A 42 -1.32 15.74 -3.69
C ASN A 42 -1.09 14.25 -3.97
N VAL A 43 -1.91 13.63 -4.82
CA VAL A 43 -1.89 12.17 -5.02
C VAL A 43 -1.50 11.79 -6.44
N VAL A 44 -0.48 10.96 -6.57
CA VAL A 44 -0.17 10.25 -7.81
C VAL A 44 -0.89 8.90 -7.80
N CYS A 45 -1.90 8.77 -8.65
CA CYS A 45 -2.63 7.55 -8.91
C CYS A 45 -1.86 6.72 -9.95
N HIS A 46 -0.91 5.90 -9.48
CA HIS A 46 -0.12 5.06 -10.39
C HIS A 46 -0.92 3.87 -10.90
N TYR A 47 -0.75 3.55 -12.18
CA TYR A 47 -1.29 2.36 -12.84
C TYR A 47 -0.27 1.72 -13.79
N GLN A 48 -0.42 0.44 -14.10
CA GLN A 48 0.38 -0.24 -15.12
C GLN A 48 -0.41 -0.42 -16.43
N THR A 49 -1.64 -0.93 -16.35
CA THR A 49 -2.46 -1.30 -17.52
C THR A 49 -3.81 -0.59 -17.59
N ASN A 50 -4.49 -0.36 -16.47
CA ASN A 50 -5.84 0.20 -16.46
C ASN A 50 -5.84 1.73 -16.32
N GLY A 51 -5.45 2.44 -17.39
CA GLY A 51 -5.39 3.89 -17.42
C GLY A 51 -6.77 4.55 -17.32
N GLU A 52 -7.81 3.97 -17.93
CA GLU A 52 -9.17 4.53 -17.89
C GLU A 52 -9.69 4.64 -16.45
N ALA A 53 -9.53 3.58 -15.65
CA ALA A 53 -9.94 3.61 -14.26
C ALA A 53 -9.10 4.59 -13.42
N ALA A 54 -7.81 4.74 -13.69
CA ALA A 54 -6.96 5.72 -13.02
C ALA A 54 -7.39 7.16 -13.34
N VAL A 55 -7.72 7.46 -14.61
CA VAL A 55 -8.21 8.79 -15.02
C VAL A 55 -9.58 9.09 -14.40
N LYS A 56 -10.50 8.11 -14.36
CA LYS A 56 -11.79 8.27 -13.67
C LYS A 56 -11.63 8.56 -12.18
N LEU A 57 -10.66 7.89 -11.52
CA LEU A 57 -10.35 8.14 -10.11
C LEU A 57 -9.83 9.57 -9.92
N VAL A 58 -8.90 10.03 -10.76
CA VAL A 58 -8.37 11.41 -10.70
C VAL A 58 -9.51 12.41 -10.83
N ALA A 59 -10.38 12.27 -11.84
CA ALA A 59 -11.51 13.15 -12.04
C ALA A 59 -12.47 13.17 -10.82
N ALA A 60 -12.67 12.02 -10.16
CA ALA A 60 -13.49 11.94 -8.94
C ALA A 60 -12.84 12.68 -7.77
N ILE A 61 -11.52 12.55 -7.60
CA ILE A 61 -10.75 13.26 -6.57
C ILE A 61 -10.81 14.78 -6.81
N GLU A 62 -10.58 15.23 -8.04
CA GLU A 62 -10.63 16.66 -8.40
C GLU A 62 -12.03 17.25 -8.21
N LYS A 63 -13.07 16.52 -8.57
CA LYS A 63 -14.46 16.92 -8.32
C LYS A 63 -14.78 17.11 -6.83
N ALA A 64 -14.11 16.32 -5.96
CA ALA A 64 -14.20 16.46 -4.50
C ALA A 64 -13.30 17.57 -3.91
N GLY A 65 -12.58 18.31 -4.76
CA GLY A 65 -11.68 19.40 -4.33
C GLY A 65 -10.25 18.97 -4.01
N GLY A 66 -9.90 17.69 -4.19
CA GLY A 66 -8.55 17.16 -4.03
C GLY A 66 -7.66 17.44 -5.24
N LYS A 67 -6.38 17.07 -5.13
CA LYS A 67 -5.38 17.18 -6.21
C LYS A 67 -4.81 15.80 -6.54
N ALA A 68 -4.95 15.37 -7.78
CA ALA A 68 -4.42 14.09 -8.21
C ALA A 68 -3.93 14.11 -9.67
N VAL A 69 -3.09 13.14 -10.02
CA VAL A 69 -2.65 12.88 -11.40
C VAL A 69 -2.51 11.36 -11.61
N ALA A 70 -2.84 10.89 -12.80
CA ALA A 70 -2.62 9.51 -13.21
C ALA A 70 -1.27 9.37 -13.90
N ILE A 71 -0.40 8.46 -13.45
CA ILE A 71 0.90 8.20 -14.06
C ILE A 71 1.06 6.70 -14.33
N GLN A 72 1.41 6.37 -15.58
CA GLN A 72 1.71 5.00 -15.99
C GLN A 72 3.19 4.68 -15.79
N ALA A 73 3.48 3.55 -15.15
CA ALA A 73 4.83 3.00 -15.07
C ALA A 73 4.80 1.47 -14.88
N ASP A 74 5.89 0.79 -15.23
CA ASP A 74 6.15 -0.58 -14.78
C ASP A 74 7.09 -0.55 -13.57
N VAL A 75 6.52 -0.55 -12.39
CA VAL A 75 7.28 -0.45 -11.13
C VAL A 75 8.01 -1.74 -10.74
N SER A 76 7.85 -2.83 -11.49
CA SER A 76 8.64 -4.04 -11.33
C SER A 76 10.08 -3.89 -11.84
N THR A 77 10.38 -2.79 -12.54
CA THR A 77 11.69 -2.44 -13.08
C THR A 77 12.29 -1.21 -12.42
N GLY A 78 13.63 -1.15 -12.34
CA GLY A 78 14.33 0.03 -11.79
C GLY A 78 14.09 1.31 -12.60
N GLU A 79 14.01 1.19 -13.94
CA GLU A 79 13.70 2.32 -14.83
C GLU A 79 12.27 2.86 -14.59
N GLY A 80 11.27 1.97 -14.52
CA GLY A 80 9.89 2.35 -14.27
C GLY A 80 9.70 2.99 -12.89
N ALA A 81 10.34 2.46 -11.86
CA ALA A 81 10.33 3.04 -10.52
C ALA A 81 10.96 4.45 -10.51
N ALA A 82 12.13 4.62 -11.11
CA ALA A 82 12.81 5.93 -11.21
C ALA A 82 11.97 6.94 -12.01
N LYS A 83 11.37 6.51 -13.13
CA LYS A 83 10.48 7.34 -13.97
C LYS A 83 9.27 7.83 -13.18
N LEU A 84 8.61 6.95 -12.40
CA LEU A 84 7.45 7.33 -11.59
C LEU A 84 7.82 8.36 -10.54
N VAL A 85 8.93 8.17 -9.81
CA VAL A 85 9.40 9.11 -8.80
C VAL A 85 9.76 10.46 -9.44
N ALA A 86 10.52 10.46 -10.54
CA ALA A 86 10.89 11.68 -11.24
C ALA A 86 9.68 12.46 -11.77
N ALA A 87 8.69 11.78 -12.36
CA ALA A 87 7.46 12.39 -12.84
C ALA A 87 6.62 12.98 -11.70
N THR A 88 6.59 12.31 -10.53
CA THR A 88 5.92 12.82 -9.32
C THR A 88 6.56 14.13 -8.85
N ILE A 89 7.88 14.18 -8.78
CA ILE A 89 8.63 15.36 -8.35
C ILE A 89 8.45 16.50 -9.36
N ALA A 90 8.48 16.21 -10.66
CA ALA A 90 8.23 17.21 -11.70
C ALA A 90 6.82 17.81 -11.61
N GLN A 91 5.81 16.99 -11.24
CA GLN A 91 4.41 17.41 -11.15
C GLN A 91 4.11 18.23 -9.89
N PHE A 92 4.63 17.82 -8.74
CA PHE A 92 4.25 18.36 -7.42
C PHE A 92 5.39 18.98 -6.61
N GLY A 93 6.63 18.90 -7.10
CA GLY A 93 7.81 19.46 -6.45
C GLY A 93 8.38 18.62 -5.30
N SER A 94 7.68 17.59 -4.83
CA SER A 94 8.13 16.71 -3.75
C SER A 94 7.55 15.29 -3.87
N LEU A 95 8.14 14.36 -3.12
CA LEU A 95 7.56 13.05 -2.82
C LEU A 95 7.82 12.77 -1.34
N ASP A 96 6.75 12.70 -0.54
CA ASP A 96 6.82 12.61 0.93
C ASP A 96 6.29 11.27 1.43
N ILE A 97 5.38 10.63 0.67
CA ILE A 97 4.70 9.39 1.07
C ILE A 97 4.67 8.41 -0.11
N LEU A 98 4.99 7.14 0.17
CA LEU A 98 4.89 6.04 -0.79
C LEU A 98 4.00 4.94 -0.24
N ILE A 99 2.93 4.61 -0.97
CA ILE A 99 2.08 3.46 -0.70
C ILE A 99 2.35 2.38 -1.75
N ASN A 100 3.06 1.34 -1.36
CA ASN A 100 3.30 0.15 -2.17
C ASN A 100 2.09 -0.78 -2.09
N ASN A 101 1.08 -0.53 -2.94
CA ASN A 101 -0.14 -1.31 -3.01
C ASN A 101 -0.21 -2.21 -4.26
N ALA A 102 0.45 -1.85 -5.36
CA ALA A 102 0.49 -2.69 -6.55
C ALA A 102 1.01 -4.10 -6.21
N GLY A 103 0.34 -5.12 -6.72
CA GLY A 103 0.70 -6.51 -6.49
C GLY A 103 -0.21 -7.48 -7.22
N GLN A 104 0.16 -8.76 -7.17
CA GLN A 104 -0.55 -9.87 -7.79
C GLN A 104 -0.92 -10.91 -6.72
N GLN A 105 -2.06 -11.59 -6.92
CA GLN A 105 -2.56 -12.67 -6.04
C GLN A 105 -3.28 -13.75 -6.86
N PRO A 106 -2.61 -14.42 -7.81
CA PRO A 106 -3.19 -15.58 -8.46
C PRO A 106 -3.30 -16.74 -7.48
N VAL A 107 -4.33 -17.59 -7.70
CA VAL A 107 -4.57 -18.82 -6.93
C VAL A 107 -4.05 -19.98 -7.74
N LYS A 108 -3.06 -20.70 -7.21
CA LYS A 108 -2.48 -21.89 -7.88
C LYS A 108 -1.82 -22.82 -6.84
N PRO A 109 -2.08 -24.14 -6.87
CA PRO A 109 -1.40 -25.08 -6.00
C PRO A 109 0.12 -24.99 -6.17
N LEU A 110 0.87 -25.05 -5.08
CA LEU A 110 2.32 -24.83 -5.10
C LEU A 110 3.09 -25.79 -6.04
N PRO A 111 2.74 -27.09 -6.17
CA PRO A 111 3.40 -27.97 -7.12
C PRO A 111 3.21 -27.57 -8.59
N ASP A 112 2.16 -26.82 -8.91
CA ASP A 112 1.83 -26.42 -10.28
C ASP A 112 2.40 -25.03 -10.64
N VAL A 113 2.97 -24.30 -9.67
CA VAL A 113 3.57 -22.98 -9.90
C VAL A 113 4.86 -23.15 -10.70
N THR A 114 4.92 -22.50 -11.86
CA THR A 114 6.14 -22.48 -12.69
C THR A 114 7.16 -21.50 -12.15
N GLU A 115 8.44 -21.69 -12.56
CA GLU A 115 9.52 -20.75 -12.22
C GLU A 115 9.22 -19.32 -12.71
N ALA A 116 8.63 -19.17 -13.88
CA ALA A 116 8.24 -17.86 -14.43
C ALA A 116 7.15 -17.18 -13.58
N GLU A 117 6.13 -17.90 -13.14
CA GLU A 117 5.07 -17.39 -12.28
C GLU A 117 5.61 -17.00 -10.89
N TRP A 118 6.50 -17.84 -10.34
CA TRP A 118 7.20 -17.52 -9.09
C TRP A 118 8.01 -16.23 -9.21
N SER A 119 8.82 -16.12 -10.26
CA SER A 119 9.65 -14.94 -10.52
C SER A 119 8.83 -13.68 -10.74
N ALA A 120 7.72 -13.77 -11.50
CA ALA A 120 6.80 -12.65 -11.71
C ALA A 120 6.14 -12.19 -10.40
N MET A 121 5.75 -13.13 -9.52
CA MET A 121 5.21 -12.83 -8.19
C MET A 121 6.21 -12.06 -7.35
N MET A 122 7.45 -12.51 -7.28
CA MET A 122 8.51 -11.84 -6.51
C MET A 122 8.87 -10.48 -7.10
N ALA A 123 8.90 -10.35 -8.42
CA ALA A 123 9.13 -9.08 -9.10
C ALA A 123 8.04 -8.05 -8.75
N ALA A 124 6.76 -8.42 -8.85
CA ALA A 124 5.66 -7.51 -8.58
C ALA A 124 5.52 -7.17 -7.08
N ASN A 125 5.55 -8.17 -6.20
CA ASN A 125 5.17 -8.01 -4.80
C ASN A 125 6.33 -7.63 -3.88
N VAL A 126 7.59 -7.84 -4.30
CA VAL A 126 8.79 -7.60 -3.48
C VAL A 126 9.77 -6.64 -4.15
N ALA A 127 10.21 -6.94 -5.39
CA ALA A 127 11.20 -6.11 -6.07
C ALA A 127 10.66 -4.71 -6.38
N GLY A 128 9.39 -4.60 -6.84
CA GLY A 128 8.75 -3.31 -7.11
C GLY A 128 8.73 -2.38 -5.89
N PRO A 129 8.20 -2.80 -4.73
CA PRO A 129 8.28 -2.05 -3.48
C PRO A 129 9.70 -1.63 -3.08
N PHE A 130 10.69 -2.53 -3.22
CA PHE A 130 12.08 -2.21 -2.95
C PHE A 130 12.62 -1.12 -3.90
N LEU A 131 12.39 -1.25 -5.21
CA LEU A 131 12.89 -0.31 -6.22
C LEU A 131 12.30 1.09 -6.02
N LEU A 132 11.00 1.18 -5.73
CA LEU A 132 10.34 2.45 -5.43
C LEU A 132 10.85 3.07 -4.12
N ALA A 133 10.98 2.26 -3.07
CA ALA A 133 11.54 2.73 -1.80
C ALA A 133 12.96 3.27 -1.99
N LYS A 134 13.82 2.56 -2.74
CA LYS A 134 15.18 3.02 -3.06
C LYS A 134 15.18 4.36 -3.78
N ALA A 135 14.36 4.52 -4.82
CA ALA A 135 14.27 5.77 -5.59
C ALA A 135 13.75 6.94 -4.75
N MET A 136 12.72 6.71 -3.90
CA MET A 136 12.21 7.72 -2.97
C MET A 136 13.24 8.14 -1.93
N VAL A 137 13.93 7.18 -1.32
CA VAL A 137 14.97 7.44 -0.28
C VAL A 137 16.12 8.25 -0.86
N GLU A 138 16.54 7.97 -2.07
CA GLU A 138 17.57 8.76 -2.76
C GLU A 138 17.15 10.23 -2.89
N HIS A 139 15.92 10.49 -3.35
CA HIS A 139 15.37 11.85 -3.42
C HIS A 139 15.29 12.53 -2.04
N LEU A 140 14.75 11.86 -1.03
CA LEU A 140 14.58 12.43 0.31
C LEU A 140 15.90 12.75 0.98
N ARG A 141 16.92 11.91 0.80
CA ARG A 141 18.29 12.18 1.31
C ARG A 141 18.90 13.43 0.68
N GLN A 142 18.76 13.59 -0.64
CA GLN A 142 19.24 14.80 -1.34
C GLN A 142 18.50 16.05 -0.86
N ALA A 143 17.21 15.95 -0.58
CA ALA A 143 16.40 17.04 -0.06
C ALA A 143 16.56 17.28 1.46
N SER A 144 17.30 16.42 2.17
CA SER A 144 17.41 16.41 3.65
C SER A 144 16.04 16.38 4.35
N LYS A 145 15.10 15.61 3.80
CA LYS A 145 13.71 15.45 4.28
C LYS A 145 13.44 14.04 4.77
N GLY A 146 12.60 13.92 5.77
CA GLY A 146 11.99 12.65 6.17
C GLY A 146 10.80 12.28 5.28
N GLY A 147 10.24 11.08 5.50
CA GLY A 147 9.10 10.58 4.75
C GLY A 147 8.42 9.38 5.39
N SER A 148 7.41 8.85 4.70
CA SER A 148 6.70 7.63 5.14
C SER A 148 6.48 6.67 3.98
N ILE A 149 6.80 5.40 4.21
CA ILE A 149 6.53 4.30 3.28
C ILE A 149 5.57 3.34 3.97
N VAL A 150 4.48 2.97 3.31
CA VAL A 150 3.53 1.95 3.77
C VAL A 150 3.43 0.86 2.71
N ASN A 151 3.77 -0.35 3.10
CA ASN A 151 3.68 -1.53 2.25
C ASN A 151 2.36 -2.27 2.49
N ILE A 152 1.57 -2.52 1.46
CA ILE A 152 0.36 -3.35 1.56
C ILE A 152 0.80 -4.82 1.47
N ALA A 153 0.94 -5.43 2.64
CA ALA A 153 1.26 -6.84 2.79
C ALA A 153 -0.02 -7.69 2.71
N SER A 154 -0.21 -8.62 3.62
CA SER A 154 -1.41 -9.45 3.80
C SER A 154 -1.30 -10.19 5.13
N ILE A 155 -2.42 -10.60 5.72
CA ILE A 155 -2.43 -11.60 6.78
C ILE A 155 -1.79 -12.92 6.30
N GLU A 156 -1.80 -13.20 5.00
CA GLU A 156 -1.16 -14.38 4.42
C GLU A 156 0.38 -14.31 4.45
N GLY A 157 0.97 -13.16 4.73
CA GLY A 157 2.38 -13.05 5.06
C GLY A 157 2.75 -13.64 6.43
N HIS A 158 1.76 -13.84 7.30
CA HIS A 158 1.91 -14.48 8.61
C HIS A 158 1.35 -15.91 8.61
N ASN A 159 0.17 -16.13 8.00
CA ASN A 159 -0.55 -17.40 8.02
C ASN A 159 -1.01 -17.76 6.59
N PRO A 160 -0.34 -18.68 5.89
CA PRO A 160 -0.61 -18.94 4.48
C PRO A 160 -1.97 -19.62 4.28
N ALA A 161 -2.61 -19.35 3.12
CA ALA A 161 -3.77 -20.06 2.66
C ALA A 161 -3.40 -21.15 1.61
N PRO A 162 -4.20 -22.23 1.49
CA PRO A 162 -4.02 -23.23 0.43
C PRO A 162 -4.02 -22.59 -0.96
N ALA A 163 -3.16 -23.07 -1.86
CA ALA A 163 -2.97 -22.59 -3.22
C ALA A 163 -2.47 -21.14 -3.37
N HIS A 164 -2.00 -20.53 -2.28
CA HIS A 164 -1.41 -19.19 -2.25
C HIS A 164 0.08 -19.20 -1.87
N GLY A 165 0.79 -20.33 -1.91
CA GLY A 165 2.14 -20.47 -1.38
C GLY A 165 3.13 -19.43 -1.91
N HIS A 166 3.14 -19.14 -3.21
CA HIS A 166 4.00 -18.12 -3.83
C HIS A 166 3.61 -16.69 -3.40
N TYR A 167 2.31 -16.41 -3.29
CA TYR A 167 1.80 -15.13 -2.81
C TYR A 167 2.16 -14.92 -1.32
N ALA A 168 1.85 -15.89 -0.47
CA ALA A 168 2.14 -15.84 0.97
C ALA A 168 3.65 -15.63 1.21
N THR A 169 4.51 -16.34 0.46
CA THR A 169 5.97 -16.16 0.53
C THR A 169 6.36 -14.73 0.14
N SER A 170 5.79 -14.17 -0.94
CA SER A 170 6.07 -12.79 -1.34
C SER A 170 5.64 -11.77 -0.29
N LYS A 171 4.50 -11.99 0.37
CA LYS A 171 4.01 -11.09 1.43
C LYS A 171 4.81 -11.22 2.72
N ALA A 172 5.27 -12.42 3.08
CA ALA A 172 6.22 -12.62 4.18
C ALA A 172 7.57 -11.91 3.91
N ALA A 173 8.08 -12.00 2.68
CA ALA A 173 9.28 -11.27 2.27
C ALA A 173 9.08 -9.74 2.37
N LEU A 174 7.90 -9.22 1.99
CA LEU A 174 7.58 -7.80 2.09
C LEU A 174 7.50 -7.33 3.56
N LEU A 175 7.00 -8.16 4.49
CA LEU A 175 7.02 -7.89 5.93
C LEU A 175 8.46 -7.78 6.45
N MET A 176 9.33 -8.70 6.07
CA MET A 176 10.74 -8.63 6.48
C MET A 176 11.45 -7.44 5.84
N PHE A 177 11.20 -7.15 4.56
CA PHE A 177 11.69 -5.94 3.89
C PHE A 177 11.27 -4.67 4.64
N THR A 178 10.03 -4.59 5.10
CA THR A 178 9.52 -3.46 5.90
C THR A 178 10.38 -3.21 7.13
N LYS A 179 10.71 -4.26 7.88
CA LYS A 179 11.54 -4.16 9.09
C LYS A 179 12.98 -3.77 8.79
N ALA A 180 13.58 -4.39 7.77
CA ALA A 180 14.95 -4.04 7.33
C ALA A 180 15.02 -2.58 6.86
N ALA A 181 14.09 -2.16 6.02
CA ALA A 181 14.02 -0.79 5.51
C ALA A 181 13.77 0.23 6.65
N ALA A 182 12.96 -0.11 7.66
CA ALA A 182 12.75 0.75 8.82
C ALA A 182 14.05 1.02 9.59
N LEU A 183 14.90 0.01 9.75
CA LEU A 183 16.21 0.14 10.40
C LEU A 183 17.18 0.98 9.57
N GLU A 184 17.25 0.72 8.26
CA GLU A 184 18.23 1.38 7.38
C GLU A 184 17.83 2.81 7.00
N PHE A 185 16.54 3.10 6.87
CA PHE A 185 16.05 4.43 6.47
C PHE A 185 15.70 5.33 7.65
N GLY A 186 15.55 4.76 8.85
CA GLY A 186 15.27 5.51 10.08
C GLY A 186 16.26 6.65 10.37
N PRO A 187 17.58 6.48 10.19
CA PRO A 187 18.56 7.57 10.35
C PRO A 187 18.31 8.80 9.44
N PHE A 188 17.57 8.62 8.34
CA PHE A 188 17.19 9.70 7.43
C PHE A 188 15.79 10.30 7.77
N GLY A 189 15.19 9.90 8.88
CA GLY A 189 13.85 10.34 9.27
C GLY A 189 12.71 9.73 8.43
N ILE A 190 12.98 8.60 7.77
CA ILE A 190 11.99 7.90 6.94
C ILE A 190 11.43 6.72 7.73
N ARG A 191 10.11 6.69 7.90
CA ARG A 191 9.41 5.58 8.55
C ARG A 191 8.92 4.57 7.50
N VAL A 192 9.04 3.29 7.80
CA VAL A 192 8.56 2.21 6.92
C VAL A 192 7.72 1.25 7.74
N ASN A 193 6.45 1.08 7.36
CA ASN A 193 5.51 0.18 8.02
C ASN A 193 4.75 -0.65 6.99
N SER A 194 4.05 -1.69 7.44
CA SER A 194 3.13 -2.46 6.62
C SER A 194 1.71 -2.46 7.17
N VAL A 195 0.74 -2.57 6.27
CA VAL A 195 -0.64 -2.93 6.57
C VAL A 195 -0.88 -4.35 6.05
N CYS A 196 -1.50 -5.19 6.86
CA CYS A 196 -1.82 -6.58 6.56
C CYS A 196 -3.34 -6.76 6.43
N PRO A 197 -3.93 -6.53 5.26
CA PRO A 197 -5.36 -6.71 5.06
C PRO A 197 -5.80 -8.16 5.20
N GLY A 198 -7.04 -8.35 5.68
CA GLY A 198 -7.82 -9.56 5.44
C GLY A 198 -8.50 -9.54 4.07
N LEU A 199 -9.66 -10.20 3.97
CA LEU A 199 -10.45 -10.18 2.73
C LEU A 199 -11.19 -8.85 2.60
N ILE A 200 -10.85 -8.11 1.55
CA ILE A 200 -11.43 -6.80 1.27
C ILE A 200 -12.44 -6.92 0.12
N HIS A 201 -13.56 -6.25 0.26
CA HIS A 201 -14.61 -6.18 -0.75
C HIS A 201 -14.03 -5.65 -2.09
N ARG A 202 -14.44 -6.29 -3.15
CA ARG A 202 -14.24 -5.86 -4.55
C ARG A 202 -15.47 -6.24 -5.36
N ASP A 203 -15.72 -5.49 -6.41
CA ASP A 203 -16.87 -5.76 -7.29
C ASP A 203 -16.86 -7.21 -7.79
N GLY A 204 -18.02 -7.85 -7.70
CA GLY A 204 -18.21 -9.22 -8.12
C GLY A 204 -17.70 -10.32 -7.18
N ILE A 205 -17.03 -10.01 -6.06
CA ILE A 205 -16.48 -11.04 -5.16
C ILE A 205 -17.58 -11.93 -4.56
N GLU A 206 -18.72 -11.33 -4.17
CA GLU A 206 -19.83 -12.09 -3.58
C GLU A 206 -20.52 -13.00 -4.59
N ALA A 207 -20.63 -12.56 -5.84
CA ALA A 207 -21.17 -13.37 -6.92
C ALA A 207 -20.21 -14.48 -7.38
N GLY A 208 -18.90 -14.15 -7.43
CA GLY A 208 -17.86 -15.09 -7.91
C GLY A 208 -17.40 -16.12 -6.87
N TRP A 209 -17.61 -15.85 -5.58
CA TRP A 209 -17.17 -16.74 -4.48
C TRP A 209 -18.06 -16.66 -3.24
N PRO A 210 -19.38 -16.91 -3.36
CA PRO A 210 -20.35 -16.69 -2.29
C PRO A 210 -20.04 -17.50 -1.02
N GLU A 211 -19.68 -18.77 -1.16
CA GLU A 211 -19.35 -19.64 -0.02
C GLU A 211 -18.10 -19.17 0.74
N GLY A 212 -17.08 -18.72 0.00
CA GLY A 212 -15.85 -18.21 0.60
C GLY A 212 -16.09 -16.90 1.35
N VAL A 213 -16.89 -16.01 0.77
CA VAL A 213 -17.31 -14.77 1.41
C VAL A 213 -18.10 -15.05 2.69
N GLN A 214 -19.03 -16.01 2.66
CA GLN A 214 -19.79 -16.37 3.86
C GLN A 214 -18.89 -16.96 4.94
N ARG A 215 -18.00 -17.91 4.59
CA ARG A 215 -17.01 -18.46 5.52
C ARG A 215 -16.15 -17.37 6.15
N TRP A 216 -15.74 -16.37 5.33
CA TRP A 216 -14.98 -15.25 5.85
C TRP A 216 -15.79 -14.42 6.85
N LYS A 217 -17.05 -14.06 6.51
CA LYS A 217 -17.95 -13.32 7.41
C LYS A 217 -18.17 -14.07 8.74
N ASP A 218 -18.30 -15.40 8.67
CA ASP A 218 -18.44 -16.25 9.87
C ASP A 218 -17.16 -16.28 10.70
N ALA A 219 -16.05 -16.22 10.02
CA ALA A 219 -14.74 -16.21 10.62
C ALA A 219 -14.37 -14.87 11.26
N ALA A 220 -14.69 -13.77 10.64
CA ALA A 220 -14.35 -12.44 11.13
C ALA A 220 -15.12 -12.10 12.42
N ALA A 221 -14.43 -11.56 13.42
CA ALA A 221 -15.07 -11.11 14.65
C ALA A 221 -16.09 -9.98 14.35
N LEU A 222 -15.79 -9.10 13.39
CA LEU A 222 -16.67 -8.00 12.97
C LEU A 222 -17.74 -8.41 11.94
N LYS A 223 -17.82 -9.70 11.57
CA LYS A 223 -18.90 -10.31 10.75
C LYS A 223 -19.15 -9.67 9.38
N ARG A 224 -18.16 -9.03 8.80
CA ARG A 224 -18.20 -8.44 7.47
C ARG A 224 -16.88 -8.58 6.72
N LEU A 225 -16.90 -8.36 5.42
CA LEU A 225 -15.67 -8.09 4.67
C LEU A 225 -15.13 -6.71 5.04
N GLY A 226 -13.81 -6.54 4.94
CA GLY A 226 -13.22 -5.21 4.96
C GLY A 226 -13.66 -4.41 3.72
N GLN A 227 -13.67 -3.09 3.83
CA GLN A 227 -13.85 -2.19 2.71
C GLN A 227 -12.49 -1.56 2.33
N PRO A 228 -12.29 -1.09 1.10
CA PRO A 228 -11.08 -0.35 0.74
C PRO A 228 -10.77 0.80 1.70
N ASP A 229 -11.80 1.45 2.23
CA ASP A 229 -11.66 2.57 3.19
C ASP A 229 -11.13 2.12 4.55
N ASP A 230 -11.43 0.89 5.01
CA ASP A 230 -10.84 0.35 6.26
C ASP A 230 -9.31 0.26 6.16
N ILE A 231 -8.79 -0.08 4.97
CA ILE A 231 -7.34 -0.14 4.71
C ILE A 231 -6.78 1.25 4.48
N ALA A 232 -7.53 2.12 3.82
CA ALA A 232 -7.12 3.50 3.56
C ALA A 232 -6.92 4.30 4.86
N ASP A 233 -7.81 4.10 5.85
CA ASP A 233 -7.70 4.74 7.17
C ASP A 233 -6.45 4.28 7.93
N ALA A 234 -6.14 2.98 7.88
CA ALA A 234 -4.90 2.43 8.45
C ALA A 234 -3.64 3.01 7.77
N CYS A 235 -3.67 3.12 6.43
CA CYS A 235 -2.58 3.74 5.66
C CYS A 235 -2.43 5.23 6.00
N LEU A 236 -3.53 5.98 6.10
CA LEU A 236 -3.52 7.39 6.49
C LEU A 236 -2.91 7.56 7.88
N PHE A 237 -3.31 6.76 8.86
CA PHE A 237 -2.72 6.76 10.20
C PHE A 237 -1.20 6.56 10.13
N LEU A 238 -0.72 5.49 9.46
CA LEU A 238 0.70 5.17 9.37
C LEU A 238 1.51 6.21 8.56
N ALA A 239 0.90 6.85 7.57
CA ALA A 239 1.55 7.89 6.77
C ALA A 239 1.65 9.24 7.48
N SER A 240 0.77 9.52 8.43
CA SER A 240 0.60 10.81 9.09
C SER A 240 1.50 11.01 10.33
N ASP A 241 1.38 12.19 10.94
CA ASP A 241 2.08 12.52 12.17
C ASP A 241 1.51 11.79 13.41
N ALA A 242 0.33 11.18 13.31
CA ALA A 242 -0.20 10.30 14.35
C ALA A 242 0.71 9.09 14.60
N ALA A 243 1.44 8.64 13.57
CA ALA A 243 2.38 7.52 13.63
C ALA A 243 3.87 7.94 13.64
N ARG A 244 4.20 9.17 14.04
CA ARG A 244 5.57 9.73 13.99
C ARG A 244 6.62 8.94 14.76
N TRP A 245 6.23 8.05 15.68
CA TRP A 245 7.11 7.18 16.46
C TRP A 245 6.88 5.69 16.15
N ILE A 246 6.22 5.38 15.00
CA ILE A 246 5.93 4.02 14.57
C ILE A 246 6.71 3.74 13.28
N THR A 247 7.63 2.79 13.33
CA THR A 247 8.37 2.28 12.17
C THR A 247 8.70 0.81 12.37
N GLY A 248 8.75 0.02 11.29
CA GLY A 248 8.97 -1.43 11.32
C GLY A 248 7.76 -2.24 11.82
N ALA A 249 6.58 -1.61 11.94
CA ALA A 249 5.38 -2.27 12.44
C ALA A 249 4.58 -2.94 11.30
N ASP A 250 3.92 -4.05 11.66
CA ASP A 250 2.95 -4.76 10.83
C ASP A 250 1.56 -4.55 11.44
N LEU A 251 0.73 -3.71 10.82
CA LEU A 251 -0.63 -3.42 11.28
C LEU A 251 -1.62 -4.36 10.60
N VAL A 252 -2.15 -5.32 11.35
CA VAL A 252 -3.20 -6.25 10.87
C VAL A 252 -4.55 -5.53 10.85
N VAL A 253 -5.25 -5.58 9.69
CA VAL A 253 -6.56 -4.98 9.46
C VAL A 253 -7.45 -6.02 8.76
N ASP A 254 -8.02 -6.93 9.55
CA ASP A 254 -8.67 -8.15 9.05
C ASP A 254 -10.05 -8.45 9.69
N GLY A 255 -10.59 -7.51 10.46
CA GLY A 255 -11.84 -7.71 11.18
C GLY A 255 -11.78 -8.78 12.27
N GLY A 256 -10.56 -9.12 12.73
CA GLY A 256 -10.31 -10.09 13.79
C GLY A 256 -10.28 -11.55 13.32
N VAL A 257 -10.11 -11.81 12.02
CA VAL A 257 -10.03 -13.20 11.50
C VAL A 257 -8.83 -13.94 12.09
N THR A 258 -7.69 -13.28 12.23
CA THR A 258 -6.47 -13.90 12.78
C THR A 258 -6.42 -13.93 14.32
N ALA A 259 -7.32 -13.23 15.00
CA ALA A 259 -7.43 -13.22 16.48
C ALA A 259 -8.20 -14.44 17.02
N ARG A 260 -7.88 -15.65 16.52
CA ARG A 260 -8.53 -16.90 16.91
C ARG A 260 -7.64 -17.73 17.80
N PRO A 261 -8.20 -18.46 18.80
CA PRO A 261 -7.44 -19.46 19.52
C PRO A 261 -6.99 -20.57 18.55
N THR A 262 -5.81 -21.11 18.81
CA THR A 262 -5.21 -22.20 18.03
C THR A 262 -5.53 -23.60 18.61
N TRP A 263 -6.34 -23.63 19.67
CA TRP A 263 -6.84 -24.84 20.33
C TRP A 263 -8.34 -25.01 20.12
#